data_e503a4e4a55ff3a3d695e44cbcaec695
#
_entry.id   e503a4e4a55ff3a3d695e44cbcaec695
#
_cell.length_a   1.000
_cell.length_b   1.000
_cell.length_c   1.000
_cell.angle_alpha   90.00
_cell.angle_beta   90.00
_cell.angle_gamma   90.00
#
_symmetry.space_group_name_H-M   'P 1'
#
loop_
_entity.id
_entity.type
_entity.pdbx_description
1 polymer ?
#
loop_
_entity_poly.entity_id
_entity_poly.type
_entity_poly.pdbx_seq_one_letter_code
_entity_poly.pdbx_strand_id
1 'polypeptide(L)'
;AHLVGIASAKTLNAFPPDPLHPQTPDRISPYAKSVIVIAQKIPTGAFRCKTNVPVQYIDMLVLRRMDKIAYRLVDELERRGYPSFVTAAQETDWTLKRASYGRLSTRHLGIEAGLGTFGLEVNILTPEFGPRIYLTGVLTELELESDKPITEQVCIGESCSRCLYACPSDAVRHFGIDKRACATEAQEFGFATILKYWQHFIAADGETRKTMLHDRELFGFWQGLLRVVGSFGDCPRCLAVCPVGNDYHAHLSDVQKTIPEKTPEKIAKAKGFKEDRKSGADIDGLNDWNVRWVGADGYQGMVARQLQAFKKEQAEREAQAAVDGDS
;
A
#
# COMPACT_ATOMS: atom_id res chain seq x y z
N ALA A 1 -16.25 -9.44 -1.63
CA ALA A 1 -15.00 -9.29 -0.88
C ALA A 1 -14.41 -10.67 -0.59
N HIS A 2 -13.09 -10.73 -0.42
CA HIS A 2 -12.43 -11.95 0.05
C HIS A 2 -12.18 -11.88 1.55
N LEU A 3 -11.78 -10.70 2.06
CA LEU A 3 -11.65 -10.44 3.49
C LEU A 3 -12.39 -9.17 3.84
N VAL A 4 -12.86 -9.08 5.07
CA VAL A 4 -13.50 -7.90 5.66
C VAL A 4 -13.03 -7.80 7.10
N GLY A 5 -12.82 -6.59 7.57
CA GLY A 5 -12.53 -6.30 8.97
C GLY A 5 -13.03 -4.91 9.34
N ILE A 6 -13.10 -4.62 10.62
CA ILE A 6 -13.63 -3.37 11.16
C ILE A 6 -12.54 -2.67 11.97
N ALA A 7 -12.27 -1.42 11.61
CA ALA A 7 -11.36 -0.55 12.34
C ALA A 7 -12.11 0.56 13.08
N SER A 8 -11.61 0.95 14.26
CA SER A 8 -12.16 2.07 15.02
C SER A 8 -11.75 3.42 14.41
N ALA A 9 -12.70 4.27 14.06
CA ALA A 9 -12.40 5.62 13.60
C ALA A 9 -11.66 6.44 14.68
N LYS A 10 -11.96 6.21 15.96
CA LYS A 10 -11.27 6.85 17.10
C LYS A 10 -9.79 6.53 17.11
N THR A 11 -9.42 5.24 16.94
CA THR A 11 -8.01 4.82 16.89
C THR A 11 -7.30 5.42 15.69
N LEU A 12 -7.92 5.36 14.51
CA LEU A 12 -7.36 5.91 13.27
C LEU A 12 -7.17 7.44 13.34
N ASN A 13 -8.05 8.17 14.00
CA ASN A 13 -7.90 9.61 14.22
C ASN A 13 -6.76 9.94 15.20
N ALA A 14 -6.59 9.14 16.25
CA ALA A 14 -5.57 9.36 17.25
C ALA A 14 -4.15 9.07 16.74
N PHE A 15 -4.00 8.15 15.78
CA PHE A 15 -2.70 7.66 15.30
C PHE A 15 -2.57 7.74 13.77
N PRO A 16 -2.52 8.94 13.18
CA PRO A 16 -2.29 9.09 11.75
C PRO A 16 -0.90 8.54 11.36
N PRO A 17 -0.79 7.80 10.25
CA PRO A 17 0.50 7.22 9.82
C PRO A 17 1.59 8.29 9.59
N ASP A 18 1.19 9.42 9.07
CA ASP A 18 2.02 10.60 8.84
C ASP A 18 1.37 11.81 9.54
N PRO A 19 1.89 12.25 10.69
CA PRO A 19 1.31 13.37 11.42
C PRO A 19 1.35 14.71 10.69
N LEU A 20 2.29 14.87 9.75
CA LEU A 20 2.41 16.09 8.94
C LEU A 20 1.36 16.14 7.82
N HIS A 21 0.87 14.97 7.40
CA HIS A 21 -0.13 14.81 6.34
C HIS A 21 -1.17 13.77 6.79
N PRO A 22 -1.99 14.10 7.81
CA PRO A 22 -2.83 13.14 8.49
C PRO A 22 -3.92 12.59 7.58
N GLN A 23 -3.93 11.27 7.41
CA GLN A 23 -4.94 10.52 6.68
C GLN A 23 -5.93 9.93 7.69
N THR A 24 -6.86 10.74 8.18
CA THR A 24 -7.76 10.38 9.27
C THR A 24 -9.24 10.40 8.85
N PRO A 25 -10.09 9.53 9.45
CA PRO A 25 -11.53 9.50 9.19
C PRO A 25 -12.25 10.82 9.40
N ASP A 26 -11.90 11.59 10.45
CA ASP A 26 -12.54 12.85 10.82
C ASP A 26 -12.35 13.96 9.77
N ARG A 27 -11.28 13.90 8.98
CA ARG A 27 -11.11 14.80 7.81
C ARG A 27 -12.13 14.56 6.71
N ILE A 28 -12.77 13.40 6.68
CA ILE A 28 -13.77 13.02 5.68
C ILE A 28 -15.16 13.21 6.27
N SER A 29 -15.41 12.60 7.42
CA SER A 29 -16.65 12.72 8.17
C SER A 29 -16.35 12.75 9.66
N PRO A 30 -16.65 13.88 10.35
CA PRO A 30 -16.44 13.99 11.80
C PRO A 30 -17.37 13.10 12.62
N TYR A 31 -18.40 12.51 11.98
CA TYR A 31 -19.37 11.64 12.62
C TYR A 31 -19.05 10.16 12.46
N ALA A 32 -18.04 9.81 11.67
CA ALA A 32 -17.64 8.42 11.46
C ALA A 32 -17.20 7.77 12.77
N LYS A 33 -17.81 6.62 13.11
CA LYS A 33 -17.47 5.81 14.29
C LYS A 33 -16.64 4.59 13.94
N SER A 34 -16.94 4.00 12.79
CA SER A 34 -16.28 2.78 12.32
C SER A 34 -15.85 2.90 10.87
N VAL A 35 -14.81 2.14 10.49
CA VAL A 35 -14.40 1.95 9.11
C VAL A 35 -14.45 0.46 8.79
N ILE A 36 -15.35 0.08 7.87
CA ILE A 36 -15.44 -1.29 7.36
C ILE A 36 -14.41 -1.43 6.25
N VAL A 37 -13.40 -2.25 6.46
CA VAL A 37 -12.29 -2.46 5.53
C VAL A 37 -12.57 -3.70 4.68
N ILE A 38 -12.52 -3.53 3.38
CA ILE A 38 -12.80 -4.59 2.40
C ILE A 38 -11.51 -4.90 1.66
N ALA A 39 -11.14 -6.17 1.61
CA ALA A 39 -10.00 -6.64 0.83
C ALA A 39 -10.44 -7.56 -0.33
N GLN A 40 -9.79 -7.40 -1.45
CA GLN A 40 -10.01 -8.19 -2.66
C GLN A 40 -8.69 -8.74 -3.18
N LYS A 41 -8.63 -10.07 -3.36
CA LYS A 41 -7.48 -10.75 -3.95
C LYS A 41 -7.27 -10.33 -5.40
N ILE A 42 -6.02 -10.11 -5.79
CA ILE A 42 -5.60 -9.99 -7.18
C ILE A 42 -5.51 -11.40 -7.79
N PRO A 43 -6.12 -11.66 -8.94
CA PRO A 43 -6.04 -12.97 -9.60
C PRO A 43 -4.59 -13.42 -9.83
N THR A 44 -4.25 -14.61 -9.41
CA THR A 44 -2.88 -15.14 -9.42
C THR A 44 -2.28 -15.23 -10.84
N GLY A 45 -3.13 -15.46 -11.85
CA GLY A 45 -2.72 -15.49 -13.24
C GLY A 45 -2.05 -14.20 -13.72
N ALA A 46 -2.39 -13.05 -13.12
CA ALA A 46 -1.75 -11.78 -13.43
C ALA A 46 -0.23 -11.82 -13.14
N PHE A 47 0.19 -12.44 -12.05
CA PHE A 47 1.60 -12.55 -11.66
C PHE A 47 2.41 -13.56 -12.47
N ARG A 48 1.77 -14.33 -13.34
CA ARG A 48 2.41 -15.28 -14.26
C ARG A 48 2.69 -14.67 -15.65
N CYS A 49 2.29 -13.43 -15.87
CA CYS A 49 2.53 -12.72 -17.13
C CYS A 49 3.99 -12.25 -17.22
N LYS A 50 4.50 -12.19 -18.47
CA LYS A 50 5.88 -11.75 -18.73
C LYS A 50 6.10 -10.24 -18.60
N THR A 51 5.02 -9.46 -18.65
CA THR A 51 5.07 -7.99 -18.62
C THR A 51 4.09 -7.45 -17.58
N ASN A 52 4.27 -6.21 -17.18
CA ASN A 52 3.44 -5.55 -16.17
C ASN A 52 2.04 -5.17 -16.69
N VAL A 53 1.89 -4.96 -17.99
CA VAL A 53 0.64 -4.46 -18.60
C VAL A 53 -0.60 -5.32 -18.26
N PRO A 54 -0.56 -6.67 -18.38
CA PRO A 54 -1.70 -7.48 -17.98
C PRO A 54 -2.04 -7.39 -16.49
N VAL A 55 -1.02 -7.24 -15.63
CA VAL A 55 -1.22 -7.06 -14.18
C VAL A 55 -1.97 -5.76 -13.93
N GLN A 56 -1.49 -4.64 -14.47
CA GLN A 56 -2.10 -3.33 -14.30
C GLN A 56 -3.54 -3.27 -14.83
N TYR A 57 -3.83 -3.99 -15.92
CA TYR A 57 -5.20 -4.11 -16.41
C TYR A 57 -6.11 -4.86 -15.42
N ILE A 58 -5.63 -5.94 -14.84
CA ILE A 58 -6.34 -6.70 -13.82
C ILE A 58 -6.52 -5.86 -12.55
N ASP A 59 -5.50 -5.10 -12.15
CA ASP A 59 -5.56 -4.19 -10.99
C ASP A 59 -6.74 -3.22 -11.13
N MET A 60 -6.87 -2.58 -12.28
CA MET A 60 -8.00 -1.70 -12.56
C MET A 60 -9.35 -2.39 -12.44
N LEU A 61 -9.47 -3.64 -12.91
CA LEU A 61 -10.72 -4.39 -12.80
C LEU A 61 -11.03 -4.74 -11.35
N VAL A 62 -10.02 -5.11 -10.56
CA VAL A 62 -10.16 -5.41 -9.14
C VAL A 62 -10.60 -4.15 -8.38
N LEU A 63 -9.93 -3.02 -8.60
CA LEU A 63 -10.25 -1.73 -7.96
C LEU A 63 -11.69 -1.30 -8.27
N ARG A 64 -12.10 -1.32 -9.52
CA ARG A 64 -13.49 -1.00 -9.93
C ARG A 64 -14.53 -1.95 -9.31
N ARG A 65 -14.19 -3.24 -9.19
CA ARG A 65 -15.06 -4.20 -8.50
C ARG A 65 -15.20 -3.86 -7.03
N MET A 66 -14.12 -3.45 -6.37
CA MET A 66 -14.13 -3.05 -4.97
C MET A 66 -14.99 -1.82 -4.74
N ASP A 67 -14.84 -0.78 -5.58
CA ASP A 67 -15.66 0.43 -5.51
C ASP A 67 -17.16 0.10 -5.62
N LYS A 68 -17.53 -0.82 -6.52
CA LYS A 68 -18.92 -1.29 -6.64
C LYS A 68 -19.42 -2.05 -5.40
N ILE A 69 -18.56 -2.87 -4.78
CA ILE A 69 -18.92 -3.60 -3.55
C ILE A 69 -19.11 -2.60 -2.41
N ALA A 70 -18.17 -1.67 -2.24
CA ALA A 70 -18.21 -0.65 -1.21
C ALA A 70 -19.42 0.27 -1.37
N TYR A 71 -19.75 0.70 -2.59
CA TYR A 71 -20.93 1.50 -2.87
C TYR A 71 -22.25 0.78 -2.50
N ARG A 72 -22.36 -0.51 -2.83
CA ARG A 72 -23.54 -1.30 -2.44
C ARG A 72 -23.69 -1.44 -0.93
N LEU A 73 -22.58 -1.52 -0.21
CA LEU A 73 -22.57 -1.55 1.25
C LEU A 73 -23.04 -0.21 1.82
N VAL A 74 -22.56 0.91 1.27
CA VAL A 74 -23.04 2.26 1.66
C VAL A 74 -24.53 2.38 1.44
N ASP A 75 -25.04 2.03 0.26
CA ASP A 75 -26.46 2.06 -0.07
C ASP A 75 -27.30 1.24 0.92
N GLU A 76 -26.83 0.08 1.37
CA GLU A 76 -27.51 -0.74 2.37
C GLU A 76 -27.46 -0.12 3.77
N LEU A 77 -26.33 0.46 4.17
CA LEU A 77 -26.18 1.13 5.47
C LEU A 77 -27.07 2.37 5.55
N GLU A 78 -27.12 3.17 4.50
CA GLU A 78 -27.98 4.37 4.43
C GLU A 78 -29.47 4.02 4.46
N ARG A 79 -29.89 2.96 3.76
CA ARG A 79 -31.27 2.47 3.85
C ARG A 79 -31.65 2.05 5.28
N ARG A 80 -30.69 1.68 6.11
CA ARG A 80 -30.88 1.37 7.54
C ARG A 80 -30.75 2.57 8.46
N GLY A 81 -30.52 3.77 7.92
CA GLY A 81 -30.42 5.01 8.67
C GLY A 81 -29.00 5.35 9.18
N TYR A 82 -27.96 4.72 8.62
CA TYR A 82 -26.55 4.97 8.97
C TYR A 82 -25.82 5.69 7.83
N PRO A 83 -25.66 7.01 7.88
CA PRO A 83 -24.88 7.75 6.90
C PRO A 83 -23.49 7.14 6.74
N SER A 84 -23.08 6.91 5.50
CA SER A 84 -21.86 6.18 5.20
C SER A 84 -21.18 6.73 3.95
N PHE A 85 -19.86 6.57 3.85
CA PHE A 85 -19.07 7.09 2.76
C PHE A 85 -18.03 6.07 2.27
N VAL A 86 -17.91 5.90 0.95
CA VAL A 86 -16.85 5.08 0.34
C VAL A 86 -15.60 5.90 0.18
N THR A 87 -14.45 5.40 0.65
CA THR A 87 -13.16 5.86 0.14
C THR A 87 -12.84 5.05 -1.12
N ALA A 88 -12.47 5.73 -2.20
CA ALA A 88 -12.13 5.03 -3.43
C ALA A 88 -10.94 4.08 -3.20
N ALA A 89 -10.96 2.93 -3.85
CA ALA A 89 -9.87 1.95 -3.74
C ALA A 89 -8.53 2.50 -4.26
N GLN A 90 -8.60 3.49 -5.15
CA GLN A 90 -7.45 4.26 -5.63
C GLN A 90 -7.85 5.73 -5.81
N GLU A 91 -7.23 6.61 -5.03
CA GLU A 91 -7.46 8.05 -5.10
C GLU A 91 -6.24 8.85 -4.64
N THR A 92 -6.23 10.15 -4.95
CA THR A 92 -5.29 11.12 -4.40
C THR A 92 -6.06 12.24 -3.69
N ASP A 93 -5.67 12.53 -2.46
CA ASP A 93 -6.20 13.67 -1.71
C ASP A 93 -5.34 14.91 -1.95
N TRP A 94 -5.80 15.79 -2.81
CA TRP A 94 -5.10 17.03 -3.17
C TRP A 94 -4.93 18.00 -2.00
N THR A 95 -5.75 17.88 -0.96
CA THR A 95 -5.70 18.76 0.22
C THR A 95 -4.52 18.46 1.14
N LEU A 96 -4.00 17.24 1.10
CA LEU A 96 -2.84 16.82 1.89
C LEU A 96 -1.51 17.39 1.40
N LYS A 97 -1.46 17.96 0.21
CA LYS A 97 -0.24 18.51 -0.41
C LYS A 97 0.94 17.52 -0.43
N ARG A 98 0.64 16.24 -0.46
CA ARG A 98 1.61 15.15 -0.57
C ARG A 98 1.22 14.21 -1.71
N ALA A 99 2.10 14.08 -2.69
CA ALA A 99 1.83 13.28 -3.88
C ALA A 99 1.46 11.84 -3.52
N SER A 100 0.43 11.33 -4.17
CA SER A 100 -0.07 9.95 -4.07
C SER A 100 -0.52 9.50 -2.66
N TYR A 101 -0.86 10.42 -1.76
CA TYR A 101 -1.64 10.09 -0.56
C TYR A 101 -3.13 10.13 -0.92
N GLY A 102 -3.85 9.05 -0.61
CA GLY A 102 -5.31 9.04 -0.60
C GLY A 102 -5.87 9.69 0.67
N ARG A 103 -7.19 9.81 0.75
CA ARG A 103 -7.86 10.33 1.95
C ARG A 103 -7.55 9.53 3.19
N LEU A 104 -7.50 8.21 3.04
CA LEU A 104 -7.08 7.27 4.08
C LEU A 104 -5.96 6.38 3.57
N SER A 105 -5.12 5.92 4.48
CA SER A 105 -4.11 4.90 4.18
C SER A 105 -4.74 3.52 4.28
N THR A 106 -5.16 2.96 3.15
CA THR A 106 -5.86 1.66 3.10
C THR A 106 -5.07 0.53 3.76
N ARG A 107 -3.74 0.57 3.71
CA ARG A 107 -2.87 -0.39 4.38
C ARG A 107 -3.01 -0.32 5.89
N HIS A 108 -3.01 0.88 6.48
CA HIS A 108 -3.22 1.06 7.91
C HIS A 108 -4.64 0.69 8.33
N LEU A 109 -5.64 0.99 7.49
CA LEU A 109 -6.99 0.47 7.71
C LEU A 109 -6.99 -1.04 7.84
N GLY A 110 -6.29 -1.75 6.94
CA GLY A 110 -6.20 -3.20 6.99
C GLY A 110 -5.48 -3.73 8.23
N ILE A 111 -4.44 -3.03 8.72
CA ILE A 111 -3.76 -3.39 9.97
C ILE A 111 -4.70 -3.23 11.16
N GLU A 112 -5.32 -2.07 11.30
CA GLU A 112 -6.23 -1.78 12.43
C GLU A 112 -7.52 -2.63 12.39
N ALA A 113 -7.91 -3.11 11.22
CA ALA A 113 -9.00 -4.06 11.02
C ALA A 113 -8.58 -5.54 11.14
N GLY A 114 -7.37 -5.85 11.64
CA GLY A 114 -6.92 -7.21 11.89
C GLY A 114 -6.69 -8.08 10.65
N LEU A 115 -6.51 -7.47 9.46
CA LEU A 115 -6.38 -8.24 8.22
C LEU A 115 -4.94 -8.70 7.93
N GLY A 116 -3.92 -8.10 8.57
CA GLY A 116 -2.54 -8.46 8.30
C GLY A 116 -1.53 -7.57 9.01
N THR A 117 -0.27 -7.69 8.62
CA THR A 117 0.85 -6.86 9.12
C THR A 117 1.65 -6.28 7.95
N PHE A 118 2.45 -5.24 8.21
CA PHE A 118 3.33 -4.71 7.15
C PHE A 118 4.47 -5.66 6.81
N GLY A 119 4.74 -5.82 5.51
CA GLY A 119 5.94 -6.47 5.01
C GLY A 119 7.13 -5.52 4.86
N LEU A 120 8.32 -6.09 4.61
CA LEU A 120 9.53 -5.32 4.31
C LEU A 120 9.33 -4.34 3.14
N GLU A 121 8.46 -4.69 2.18
CA GLU A 121 8.09 -3.89 1.00
C GLU A 121 6.96 -2.88 1.26
N VAL A 122 6.56 -2.72 2.52
CA VAL A 122 5.51 -1.80 3.00
C VAL A 122 4.10 -2.03 2.44
N ASN A 123 3.82 -3.19 1.88
CA ASN A 123 2.46 -3.63 1.66
C ASN A 123 1.95 -4.34 2.92
N ILE A 124 0.64 -4.36 3.09
CA ILE A 124 0.02 -5.26 4.07
C ILE A 124 0.12 -6.70 3.55
N LEU A 125 0.54 -7.61 4.41
CA LEU A 125 0.55 -9.03 4.16
C LEU A 125 -0.56 -9.69 4.97
N THR A 126 -1.50 -10.31 4.27
CA THR A 126 -2.52 -11.14 4.93
C THR A 126 -2.05 -12.59 5.00
N PRO A 127 -2.44 -13.36 6.03
CA PRO A 127 -2.11 -14.78 6.11
C PRO A 127 -2.58 -15.58 4.88
N GLU A 128 -3.75 -15.21 4.31
CA GLU A 128 -4.40 -15.94 3.21
C GLU A 128 -3.77 -15.65 1.85
N PHE A 129 -3.45 -14.37 1.57
CA PHE A 129 -3.07 -13.93 0.22
C PHE A 129 -1.73 -13.19 0.17
N GLY A 130 -1.03 -13.06 1.30
CA GLY A 130 0.17 -12.24 1.36
C GLY A 130 -0.11 -10.80 0.90
N PRO A 131 0.78 -10.19 0.11
CA PRO A 131 0.61 -8.81 -0.38
C PRO A 131 -0.28 -8.71 -1.64
N ARG A 132 -0.84 -9.82 -2.13
CA ARG A 132 -1.58 -9.88 -3.41
C ARG A 132 -3.04 -9.52 -3.25
N ILE A 133 -3.30 -8.39 -2.58
CA ILE A 133 -4.63 -7.84 -2.32
C ILE A 133 -4.69 -6.34 -2.59
N TYR A 134 -5.88 -5.84 -2.85
CA TYR A 134 -6.23 -4.43 -2.74
C TYR A 134 -7.24 -4.23 -1.61
N LEU A 135 -7.27 -3.03 -1.05
CA LEU A 135 -8.13 -2.64 0.05
C LEU A 135 -8.90 -1.36 -0.27
N THR A 136 -10.09 -1.26 0.29
CA THR A 136 -10.87 -0.03 0.36
C THR A 136 -11.58 0.07 1.70
N GLY A 137 -12.05 1.26 2.08
CA GLY A 137 -12.75 1.50 3.32
C GLY A 137 -14.15 2.08 3.09
N VAL A 138 -15.07 1.72 3.95
CA VAL A 138 -16.37 2.37 4.09
C VAL A 138 -16.45 2.97 5.48
N LEU A 139 -16.47 4.31 5.55
CA LEU A 139 -16.74 5.03 6.78
C LEU A 139 -18.23 4.98 7.07
N THR A 140 -18.60 4.80 8.34
CA THR A 140 -20.02 4.78 8.76
C THR A 140 -20.21 5.39 10.14
N GLU A 141 -21.36 6.00 10.36
CA GLU A 141 -21.81 6.46 11.67
C GLU A 141 -22.33 5.31 12.55
N LEU A 142 -22.51 4.12 11.97
CA LEU A 142 -22.78 2.92 12.73
C LEU A 142 -21.58 2.56 13.59
N GLU A 143 -21.81 2.45 14.90
CA GLU A 143 -20.79 1.96 15.82
C GLU A 143 -20.75 0.43 15.77
N LEU A 144 -19.61 -0.08 15.34
CA LEU A 144 -19.35 -1.51 15.24
C LEU A 144 -18.21 -1.89 16.19
N GLU A 145 -18.25 -3.07 16.73
CA GLU A 145 -17.12 -3.64 17.46
C GLU A 145 -15.94 -3.78 16.49
N SER A 146 -14.80 -3.20 16.85
CA SER A 146 -13.60 -3.25 16.01
C SER A 146 -12.88 -4.58 16.18
N ASP A 147 -12.34 -5.09 15.07
CA ASP A 147 -11.45 -6.23 15.10
C ASP A 147 -10.12 -5.87 15.78
N LYS A 148 -9.45 -6.88 16.34
CA LYS A 148 -8.14 -6.71 16.96
C LYS A 148 -7.05 -6.84 15.91
N PRO A 149 -6.06 -5.92 15.90
CA PRO A 149 -4.88 -6.05 15.04
C PRO A 149 -4.14 -7.38 15.30
N ILE A 150 -3.61 -7.98 14.23
CA ILE A 150 -2.76 -9.17 14.35
C ILE A 150 -1.46 -8.76 15.06
N THR A 151 -1.13 -9.44 16.14
CA THR A 151 0.08 -9.19 16.95
C THR A 151 1.31 -9.93 16.43
N GLU A 152 1.10 -11.08 15.80
CA GLU A 152 2.16 -11.89 15.21
C GLU A 152 2.54 -11.35 13.83
N GLN A 153 3.84 -11.13 13.60
CA GLN A 153 4.33 -10.62 12.32
C GLN A 153 4.18 -11.68 11.22
N VAL A 154 3.34 -11.38 10.22
CA VAL A 154 3.08 -12.27 9.08
C VAL A 154 4.27 -12.31 8.11
N CYS A 155 5.03 -11.21 8.00
CA CYS A 155 6.23 -11.17 7.18
C CYS A 155 7.35 -12.01 7.78
N ILE A 156 7.96 -12.91 6.98
CA ILE A 156 9.11 -13.73 7.38
C ILE A 156 10.33 -12.85 7.75
N GLY A 157 10.37 -11.61 7.26
CA GLY A 157 11.39 -10.65 7.60
C GLY A 157 12.72 -10.85 6.86
N GLU A 158 13.80 -10.50 7.57
CA GLU A 158 15.15 -10.44 7.00
C GLU A 158 15.69 -11.77 6.47
N SER A 159 15.29 -12.88 7.08
CA SER A 159 15.70 -14.23 6.62
C SER A 159 15.18 -14.55 5.22
N CYS A 160 14.10 -13.89 4.78
CA CYS A 160 13.54 -14.04 3.44
C CYS A 160 14.10 -12.99 2.47
N SER A 161 13.88 -11.70 2.69
CA SER A 161 14.32 -10.53 1.90
C SER A 161 14.08 -10.61 0.38
N ARG A 162 13.20 -11.51 -0.09
CA ARG A 162 12.97 -11.75 -1.53
C ARG A 162 12.48 -10.50 -2.28
N CYS A 163 11.63 -9.70 -1.64
CA CYS A 163 11.09 -8.47 -2.20
C CYS A 163 12.18 -7.40 -2.43
N LEU A 164 13.20 -7.34 -1.56
CA LEU A 164 14.35 -6.44 -1.75
C LEU A 164 15.18 -6.88 -2.94
N TYR A 165 15.48 -8.18 -3.05
CA TYR A 165 16.28 -8.70 -4.16
C TYR A 165 15.57 -8.58 -5.51
N ALA A 166 14.27 -8.76 -5.54
CA ALA A 166 13.49 -8.75 -6.77
C ALA A 166 13.13 -7.35 -7.27
N CYS A 167 13.31 -6.30 -6.46
CA CYS A 167 12.95 -4.95 -6.88
C CYS A 167 13.90 -4.44 -7.98
N PRO A 168 13.44 -4.17 -9.21
CA PRO A 168 14.33 -3.81 -10.31
C PRO A 168 15.01 -2.44 -10.10
N SER A 169 14.34 -1.50 -9.44
CA SER A 169 14.83 -0.14 -9.19
C SER A 169 15.44 0.06 -7.79
N ASP A 170 15.65 -1.00 -7.01
CA ASP A 170 16.09 -0.92 -5.60
C ASP A 170 15.24 0.00 -4.71
N ALA A 171 13.97 0.17 -5.08
CA ALA A 171 13.04 1.04 -4.37
C ALA A 171 12.63 0.49 -3.01
N VAL A 172 12.56 -0.84 -2.88
CA VAL A 172 12.18 -1.51 -1.62
C VAL A 172 13.31 -1.40 -0.63
N ARG A 173 13.02 -0.81 0.52
CA ARG A 173 13.92 -0.65 1.66
C ARG A 173 13.52 -1.65 2.76
N HIS A 174 14.18 -1.59 3.90
CA HIS A 174 13.85 -2.43 5.05
C HIS A 174 12.70 -1.78 5.86
N PHE A 175 11.46 -2.19 5.63
CA PHE A 175 10.23 -1.52 6.13
C PHE A 175 10.12 -0.06 5.66
N GLY A 176 10.45 0.17 4.40
CA GLY A 176 10.36 1.47 3.77
C GLY A 176 10.38 1.34 2.25
N ILE A 177 10.03 2.40 1.56
CA ILE A 177 10.02 2.44 0.11
C ILE A 177 10.40 3.82 -0.43
N ASP A 178 11.29 3.85 -1.40
CA ASP A 178 11.52 5.01 -2.25
C ASP A 178 10.45 5.05 -3.35
N LYS A 179 9.47 5.92 -3.17
CA LYS A 179 8.32 6.02 -4.08
C LYS A 179 8.69 6.52 -5.46
N ARG A 180 9.71 7.35 -5.57
CA ARG A 180 10.15 7.86 -6.87
C ARG A 180 10.81 6.76 -7.69
N ALA A 181 11.72 6.00 -7.07
CA ALA A 181 12.34 4.85 -7.70
C ALA A 181 11.29 3.76 -8.04
N CYS A 182 10.32 3.49 -7.15
CA CYS A 182 9.23 2.56 -7.42
C CYS A 182 8.39 3.01 -8.62
N ALA A 183 8.05 4.30 -8.70
CA ALA A 183 7.21 4.84 -9.78
C ALA A 183 7.87 4.71 -11.18
N THR A 184 9.20 4.71 -11.28
CA THR A 184 9.86 4.52 -12.57
C THR A 184 9.59 3.15 -13.19
N GLU A 185 9.40 2.12 -12.34
CA GLU A 185 9.09 0.76 -12.77
C GLU A 185 7.58 0.50 -12.88
N ALA A 186 6.81 1.10 -11.94
CA ALA A 186 5.39 0.85 -11.85
C ALA A 186 4.57 1.67 -12.86
N GLN A 187 5.10 2.80 -13.32
CA GLN A 187 4.37 3.78 -14.12
C GLN A 187 5.21 4.19 -15.34
N GLU A 188 5.42 3.26 -16.25
CA GLU A 188 6.22 3.46 -17.47
C GLU A 188 5.77 4.69 -18.29
N PHE A 189 4.46 4.92 -18.36
CA PHE A 189 3.85 6.09 -19.00
C PHE A 189 3.24 7.05 -17.96
N GLY A 190 3.75 7.05 -16.73
CA GLY A 190 3.26 7.89 -15.66
C GLY A 190 3.84 9.30 -15.66
N PHE A 191 3.39 10.10 -14.70
CA PHE A 191 3.72 11.53 -14.62
C PHE A 191 5.23 11.81 -14.62
N ALA A 192 6.03 11.04 -13.91
CA ALA A 192 7.48 11.25 -13.86
C ALA A 192 8.16 11.06 -15.23
N THR A 193 7.70 10.09 -16.01
CA THR A 193 8.24 9.81 -17.35
C THR A 193 7.78 10.86 -18.35
N ILE A 194 6.49 11.27 -18.29
CA ILE A 194 5.97 12.38 -19.10
C ILE A 194 6.76 13.65 -18.84
N LEU A 195 7.09 13.94 -17.58
CA LEU A 195 7.86 15.13 -17.22
C LEU A 195 9.27 15.11 -17.80
N LYS A 196 9.95 13.96 -17.74
CA LYS A 196 11.27 13.78 -18.37
C LYS A 196 11.21 13.97 -19.90
N TYR A 197 10.18 13.42 -20.53
CA TYR A 197 9.94 13.59 -21.96
C TYR A 197 9.81 15.07 -22.34
N TRP A 198 8.97 15.83 -21.64
CA TRP A 198 8.80 17.25 -21.90
C TRP A 198 10.04 18.09 -21.60
N GLN A 199 10.80 17.76 -20.55
CA GLN A 199 12.09 18.40 -20.27
C GLN A 199 13.06 18.19 -21.43
N HIS A 200 13.15 16.97 -21.96
CA HIS A 200 13.99 16.67 -23.13
C HIS A 200 13.47 17.42 -24.37
N PHE A 201 12.16 17.39 -24.61
CA PHE A 201 11.55 18.12 -25.74
C PHE A 201 11.88 19.63 -25.72
N ILE A 202 11.79 20.27 -24.56
CA ILE A 202 12.09 21.69 -24.41
C ILE A 202 13.58 21.98 -24.69
N ALA A 203 14.48 21.11 -24.23
CA ALA A 203 15.93 21.27 -24.40
C ALA A 203 16.43 20.91 -25.81
N ALA A 204 15.67 20.16 -26.59
CA ALA A 204 16.05 19.67 -27.92
C ALA A 204 16.03 20.79 -28.99
N ASP A 205 16.79 20.58 -30.05
CA ASP A 205 16.72 21.43 -31.28
C ASP A 205 15.44 21.16 -32.10
N GLY A 206 15.20 21.97 -33.14
CA GLY A 206 14.00 21.91 -33.94
C GLY A 206 13.78 20.58 -34.66
N GLU A 207 14.82 19.94 -35.16
CA GLU A 207 14.72 18.66 -35.89
C GLU A 207 14.48 17.50 -34.90
N THR A 208 15.16 17.50 -33.78
CA THR A 208 14.93 16.53 -32.70
C THR A 208 13.49 16.63 -32.17
N ARG A 209 12.98 17.85 -31.98
CA ARG A 209 11.56 18.04 -31.57
C ARG A 209 10.58 17.45 -32.56
N LYS A 210 10.81 17.67 -33.87
CA LYS A 210 9.95 17.06 -34.91
C LYS A 210 9.95 15.54 -34.82
N THR A 211 11.12 14.95 -34.64
CA THR A 211 11.25 13.50 -34.48
C THR A 211 10.50 13.01 -33.24
N MET A 212 10.65 13.69 -32.10
CA MET A 212 9.97 13.34 -30.86
C MET A 212 8.45 13.38 -30.97
N LEU A 213 7.87 14.32 -31.76
CA LEU A 213 6.42 14.38 -31.99
C LEU A 213 5.87 13.17 -32.74
N HIS A 214 6.73 12.42 -33.42
CA HIS A 214 6.38 11.17 -34.10
C HIS A 214 6.86 9.93 -33.36
N ASP A 215 7.41 10.10 -32.16
CA ASP A 215 7.90 8.99 -31.35
C ASP A 215 6.73 8.15 -30.83
N ARG A 216 6.96 6.85 -30.81
CA ARG A 216 6.05 5.86 -30.21
C ARG A 216 5.81 6.11 -28.73
N GLU A 217 6.76 6.71 -28.03
CA GLU A 217 6.65 7.04 -26.61
C GLU A 217 5.50 8.02 -26.37
N LEU A 218 5.37 9.08 -27.19
CA LEU A 218 4.26 10.03 -27.11
C LEU A 218 2.89 9.33 -27.28
N PHE A 219 2.80 8.37 -28.20
CA PHE A 219 1.61 7.56 -28.37
C PHE A 219 1.35 6.68 -27.14
N GLY A 220 2.41 6.16 -26.52
CA GLY A 220 2.36 5.39 -25.26
C GLY A 220 1.76 6.22 -24.12
N PHE A 221 2.18 7.49 -23.94
CA PHE A 221 1.60 8.40 -22.95
C PHE A 221 0.11 8.62 -23.18
N TRP A 222 -0.28 8.88 -24.43
CA TRP A 222 -1.69 9.08 -24.76
C TRP A 222 -2.53 7.82 -24.47
N GLN A 223 -2.04 6.63 -24.84
CA GLN A 223 -2.71 5.36 -24.51
C GLN A 223 -2.77 5.10 -23.00
N GLY A 224 -1.69 5.42 -22.29
CA GLY A 224 -1.63 5.31 -20.82
C GLY A 224 -2.67 6.19 -20.14
N LEU A 225 -2.85 7.43 -20.58
CA LEU A 225 -3.86 8.33 -20.04
C LEU A 225 -5.29 7.84 -20.31
N LEU A 226 -5.58 7.37 -21.53
CA LEU A 226 -6.90 6.88 -21.90
C LEU A 226 -7.31 5.60 -21.19
N ARG A 227 -6.35 4.69 -21.01
CA ARG A 227 -6.61 3.34 -20.50
C ARG A 227 -6.21 3.15 -19.04
N VAL A 228 -5.52 4.14 -18.47
CA VAL A 228 -4.96 4.12 -17.10
C VAL A 228 -3.88 3.04 -16.90
N VAL A 229 -3.61 2.24 -17.92
CA VAL A 229 -2.56 1.19 -17.89
C VAL A 229 -1.23 1.80 -18.26
N GLY A 230 -0.20 1.58 -17.44
CA GLY A 230 1.12 2.17 -17.58
C GLY A 230 1.27 3.56 -16.97
N SER A 231 0.19 4.29 -16.72
CA SER A 231 0.20 5.58 -16.03
C SER A 231 -0.12 5.48 -14.54
N PHE A 232 -0.96 4.52 -14.17
CA PHE A 232 -1.23 4.12 -12.79
C PHE A 232 -1.15 2.60 -12.72
N GLY A 233 -0.64 2.09 -11.63
CA GLY A 233 -0.52 0.68 -11.40
C GLY A 233 0.72 0.35 -10.61
N ASP A 234 0.82 -0.88 -10.19
CA ASP A 234 1.94 -1.38 -9.42
C ASP A 234 2.86 -2.23 -10.29
N CYS A 235 4.16 -2.15 -10.02
CA CYS A 235 5.08 -3.19 -10.46
C CYS A 235 4.80 -4.43 -9.60
N PRO A 236 4.44 -5.58 -10.19
CA PRO A 236 4.00 -6.74 -9.42
C PRO A 236 5.17 -7.53 -8.80
N ARG A 237 6.40 -7.11 -9.00
CA ARG A 237 7.57 -7.94 -8.75
C ARG A 237 7.73 -8.32 -7.27
N CYS A 238 7.65 -7.36 -6.35
CA CYS A 238 7.74 -7.62 -4.90
C CYS A 238 6.54 -8.44 -4.39
N LEU A 239 5.34 -8.24 -4.95
CA LEU A 239 4.15 -9.00 -4.61
C LEU A 239 4.26 -10.47 -5.08
N ALA A 240 4.74 -10.66 -6.30
CA ALA A 240 4.85 -11.98 -6.93
C ALA A 240 5.84 -12.91 -6.23
N VAL A 241 6.98 -12.37 -5.75
CA VAL A 241 8.02 -13.18 -5.10
C VAL A 241 7.78 -13.43 -3.61
N CYS A 242 6.81 -12.75 -2.99
CA CYS A 242 6.51 -12.92 -1.59
C CYS A 242 5.90 -14.31 -1.32
N PRO A 243 6.54 -15.16 -0.48
CA PRO A 243 6.08 -16.52 -0.24
C PRO A 243 4.93 -16.61 0.76
N VAL A 244 4.54 -15.47 1.36
CA VAL A 244 3.41 -15.41 2.29
C VAL A 244 2.10 -15.51 1.51
N GLY A 245 1.14 -16.24 2.08
CA GLY A 245 -0.17 -16.49 1.49
C GLY A 245 -0.29 -17.88 0.86
N ASN A 246 -1.43 -18.52 1.07
CA ASN A 246 -1.70 -19.88 0.56
C ASN A 246 -1.71 -19.94 -0.97
N ASP A 247 -2.07 -18.86 -1.63
CA ASP A 247 -2.10 -18.75 -3.07
C ASP A 247 -0.70 -18.79 -3.71
N TYR A 248 0.35 -18.39 -2.97
CA TYR A 248 1.72 -18.50 -3.45
C TYR A 248 2.12 -19.97 -3.64
N HIS A 249 1.90 -20.81 -2.63
CA HIS A 249 2.24 -22.23 -2.70
C HIS A 249 1.46 -22.97 -3.77
N ALA A 250 0.16 -22.66 -3.92
CA ALA A 250 -0.70 -23.32 -4.90
C ALA A 250 -0.41 -22.95 -6.36
N HIS A 251 0.02 -21.69 -6.61
CA HIS A 251 0.01 -21.14 -7.96
C HIS A 251 1.27 -20.38 -8.37
N LEU A 252 2.12 -19.95 -7.45
CA LEU A 252 3.26 -19.08 -7.72
C LEU A 252 4.62 -19.69 -7.39
N SER A 253 4.70 -20.67 -6.49
CA SER A 253 5.97 -21.26 -6.03
C SER A 253 6.84 -21.80 -7.18
N ASP A 254 6.21 -22.37 -8.21
CA ASP A 254 6.92 -22.92 -9.37
C ASP A 254 7.56 -21.82 -10.23
N VAL A 255 6.88 -20.67 -10.34
CA VAL A 255 7.26 -19.57 -11.22
C VAL A 255 8.15 -18.56 -10.51
N GLN A 256 7.91 -18.34 -9.22
CA GLN A 256 8.51 -17.25 -8.45
C GLN A 256 9.56 -17.69 -7.43
N LYS A 257 9.87 -18.98 -7.36
CA LYS A 257 10.91 -19.49 -6.44
C LYS A 257 12.31 -18.98 -6.75
N THR A 258 12.58 -18.68 -8.03
CA THR A 258 13.85 -18.14 -8.48
C THR A 258 13.72 -16.61 -8.65
N ILE A 259 14.70 -15.89 -8.14
CA ILE A 259 14.82 -14.42 -8.29
C ILE A 259 16.07 -14.15 -9.12
N PRO A 260 15.91 -13.98 -10.46
CA PRO A 260 17.06 -13.74 -11.36
C PRO A 260 17.83 -12.46 -11.01
N GLU A 261 17.12 -11.47 -10.45
CA GLU A 261 17.69 -10.18 -10.05
C GLU A 261 18.59 -10.26 -8.81
N LYS A 262 18.59 -11.39 -8.09
CA LYS A 262 19.40 -11.59 -6.87
C LYS A 262 20.89 -11.74 -7.23
N THR A 263 21.56 -10.61 -7.39
CA THR A 263 23.01 -10.53 -7.63
C THR A 263 23.76 -10.23 -6.33
N PRO A 264 25.09 -10.38 -6.29
CA PRO A 264 25.91 -9.97 -5.15
C PRO A 264 25.70 -8.50 -4.76
N GLU A 265 25.55 -7.62 -5.75
CA GLU A 265 25.30 -6.18 -5.55
C GLU A 265 23.95 -5.93 -4.88
N LYS A 266 22.90 -6.64 -5.30
CA LYS A 266 21.58 -6.58 -4.67
C LYS A 266 21.60 -7.06 -3.22
N ILE A 267 22.35 -8.12 -2.94
CA ILE A 267 22.53 -8.64 -1.59
C ILE A 267 23.24 -7.62 -0.71
N ALA A 268 24.30 -7.00 -1.23
CA ALA A 268 25.03 -5.96 -0.51
C ALA A 268 24.17 -4.73 -0.23
N LYS A 269 23.37 -4.26 -1.21
CA LYS A 269 22.41 -3.16 -1.01
C LYS A 269 21.34 -3.48 0.03
N ALA A 270 20.74 -4.66 -0.01
CA ALA A 270 19.75 -5.08 0.97
C ALA A 270 20.32 -5.10 2.39
N LYS A 271 21.58 -5.51 2.54
CA LYS A 271 22.30 -5.44 3.81
C LYS A 271 22.53 -4.00 4.26
N GLY A 272 22.93 -3.10 3.34
CA GLY A 272 23.06 -1.68 3.63
C GLY A 272 21.75 -1.06 4.12
N PHE A 273 20.61 -1.31 3.47
CA PHE A 273 19.31 -0.83 3.91
C PHE A 273 18.94 -1.29 5.32
N LYS A 274 19.35 -2.49 5.70
CA LYS A 274 19.15 -2.99 7.06
C LYS A 274 20.02 -2.26 8.07
N GLU A 275 21.27 -1.98 7.71
CA GLU A 275 22.21 -1.23 8.55
C GLU A 275 21.73 0.21 8.73
N ASP A 276 21.28 0.88 7.66
CA ASP A 276 20.66 2.22 7.67
C ASP A 276 19.45 2.25 8.61
N ARG A 277 18.59 1.24 8.55
CA ARG A 277 17.46 1.10 9.46
C ARG A 277 17.90 1.00 10.92
N LYS A 278 18.91 0.19 11.22
CA LYS A 278 19.41 0.00 12.58
C LYS A 278 20.07 1.23 13.16
N SER A 279 20.82 1.97 12.33
CA SER A 279 21.46 3.23 12.72
C SER A 279 20.51 4.41 12.80
N GLY A 280 19.30 4.28 12.21
CA GLY A 280 18.35 5.37 12.05
C GLY A 280 18.66 6.33 10.89
N ALA A 281 19.64 6.03 10.06
CA ALA A 281 20.04 6.90 8.94
C ALA A 281 18.92 7.06 7.90
N ASP A 282 18.07 6.04 7.72
CA ASP A 282 16.90 6.11 6.84
C ASP A 282 15.75 6.98 7.41
N ILE A 283 15.79 7.29 8.71
CA ILE A 283 14.82 8.17 9.37
C ILE A 283 15.08 9.64 9.01
N ASP A 284 16.32 10.01 8.71
CA ASP A 284 16.66 11.36 8.27
C ASP A 284 15.92 11.73 6.97
N GLY A 285 15.55 10.74 6.17
CA GLY A 285 14.72 10.90 4.99
C GLY A 285 13.21 10.99 5.23
N LEU A 286 12.72 11.06 6.47
CA LEU A 286 11.28 11.13 6.77
C LEU A 286 10.60 12.38 6.19
N ASN A 287 11.34 13.47 6.05
CA ASN A 287 10.89 14.68 5.39
C ASN A 287 11.03 14.63 3.87
N ASP A 288 11.67 13.59 3.33
CA ASP A 288 11.78 13.38 1.90
C ASP A 288 10.42 12.91 1.34
N TRP A 289 9.97 13.56 0.30
CA TRP A 289 8.76 13.19 -0.44
C TRP A 289 8.80 11.76 -0.99
N ASN A 290 9.99 11.20 -1.16
CA ASN A 290 10.19 9.91 -1.78
C ASN A 290 10.05 8.76 -0.79
N VAL A 291 10.35 8.96 0.49
CA VAL A 291 10.34 7.89 1.49
C VAL A 291 8.96 7.75 2.15
N ARG A 292 8.48 6.53 2.25
CA ARG A 292 7.27 6.17 2.97
C ARG A 292 7.54 5.03 3.92
N TRP A 293 6.85 5.04 5.04
CA TRP A 293 6.78 3.97 6.02
C TRP A 293 8.14 3.58 6.58
N VAL A 294 8.35 3.90 7.81
CA VAL A 294 9.60 3.67 8.50
C VAL A 294 9.33 2.83 9.75
N GLY A 295 9.22 1.53 9.60
CA GLY A 295 8.97 0.60 10.68
C GLY A 295 8.01 -0.52 10.30
N ALA A 296 8.02 -1.60 11.09
CA ALA A 296 7.21 -2.79 10.84
C ALA A 296 5.70 -2.54 11.02
N ASP A 297 5.32 -1.57 11.81
CA ASP A 297 3.95 -1.11 12.02
C ASP A 297 3.51 -0.01 11.05
N GLY A 298 4.43 0.48 10.21
CA GLY A 298 4.16 1.52 9.20
C GLY A 298 3.97 2.92 9.75
N TYR A 299 4.18 3.13 11.05
CA TYR A 299 4.12 4.43 11.71
C TYR A 299 5.50 5.02 11.91
N GLN A 300 5.60 6.35 11.92
CA GLN A 300 6.87 7.05 11.98
C GLN A 300 7.14 7.68 13.34
N GLY A 301 8.37 7.55 13.82
CA GLY A 301 8.92 8.35 14.92
C GLY A 301 8.08 8.31 16.20
N MET A 302 7.61 9.49 16.60
CA MET A 302 6.84 9.67 17.86
C MET A 302 5.47 8.99 17.80
N VAL A 303 4.82 8.91 16.63
CA VAL A 303 3.51 8.26 16.48
C VAL A 303 3.62 6.76 16.75
N ALA A 304 4.68 6.11 16.25
CA ALA A 304 4.92 4.69 16.54
C ALA A 304 5.06 4.43 18.04
N ARG A 305 5.79 5.30 18.77
CA ARG A 305 5.94 5.17 20.22
C ARG A 305 4.62 5.39 20.96
N GLN A 306 3.84 6.38 20.56
CA GLN A 306 2.52 6.66 21.15
C GLN A 306 1.56 5.49 20.92
N LEU A 307 1.56 4.94 19.71
CA LEU A 307 0.75 3.78 19.37
C LEU A 307 1.13 2.55 20.19
N GLN A 308 2.42 2.27 20.36
CA GLN A 308 2.90 1.17 21.20
C GLN A 308 2.49 1.35 22.67
N ALA A 309 2.62 2.56 23.21
CA ALA A 309 2.18 2.86 24.56
C ALA A 309 0.67 2.67 24.73
N PHE A 310 -0.13 3.15 23.77
CA PHE A 310 -1.58 2.99 23.76
C PHE A 310 -2.00 1.51 23.70
N LYS A 311 -1.40 0.73 22.78
CA LYS A 311 -1.70 -0.71 22.66
C LYS A 311 -1.34 -1.49 23.92
N LYS A 312 -0.25 -1.12 24.58
CA LYS A 312 0.16 -1.71 25.87
C LYS A 312 -0.86 -1.41 26.97
N GLU A 313 -1.26 -0.15 27.12
CA GLU A 313 -2.26 0.26 28.12
C GLU A 313 -3.61 -0.41 27.90
N GLN A 314 -4.01 -0.55 26.64
CA GLN A 314 -5.25 -1.25 26.28
C GLN A 314 -5.18 -2.75 26.66
N ALA A 315 -4.07 -3.42 26.37
CA ALA A 315 -3.86 -4.82 26.73
C ALA A 315 -3.85 -5.03 28.25
N GLU A 316 -3.24 -4.11 29.02
CA GLU A 316 -3.24 -4.16 30.48
C GLU A 316 -4.66 -4.00 31.04
N ARG A 317 -5.47 -3.07 30.50
CA ARG A 317 -6.90 -2.91 30.88
C ARG A 317 -7.73 -4.15 30.58
N GLU A 318 -7.54 -4.76 29.40
CA GLU A 318 -8.25 -5.98 29.02
C GLU A 318 -7.86 -7.17 29.92
N ALA A 319 -6.58 -7.30 30.25
CA ALA A 319 -6.11 -8.32 31.18
C ALA A 319 -6.69 -8.15 32.61
N GLN A 320 -6.75 -6.90 33.10
CA GLN A 320 -7.38 -6.60 34.39
C GLN A 320 -8.87 -6.92 34.41
N ALA A 321 -9.60 -6.53 33.34
CA ALA A 321 -11.03 -6.80 33.21
C ALA A 321 -11.32 -8.31 33.17
N ALA A 322 -10.45 -9.10 32.56
CA ALA A 322 -10.58 -10.56 32.55
C ALA A 322 -10.40 -11.18 33.96
N VAL A 323 -9.50 -10.64 34.75
CA VAL A 323 -9.29 -11.08 36.15
C VAL A 323 -10.49 -10.70 37.05
N ASP A 324 -11.01 -9.49 36.87
CA ASP A 324 -12.12 -8.97 37.69
C ASP A 324 -13.47 -9.60 37.30
N GLY A 325 -13.59 -10.15 36.08
CA GLY A 325 -14.79 -10.85 35.60
C GLY A 325 -14.90 -12.32 36.00
N ASP A 326 -13.80 -12.95 36.45
CA ASP A 326 -13.73 -14.34 36.95
C ASP A 326 -13.89 -14.41 38.50
N SER A 327 -14.10 -13.30 39.16
CA SER A 327 -14.35 -13.19 40.61
C SER A 327 -15.83 -12.87 40.91
#